data_7a3e4d98011ff8df5bd15e9fbabbed60
#
_entry.id   7a3e4d98011ff8df5bd15e9fbabbed60
#
_cell.length_a   1.000
_cell.length_b   1.000
_cell.length_c   1.000
_cell.angle_alpha   90.00
_cell.angle_beta   90.00
_cell.angle_gamma   90.00
#
_symmetry.space_group_name_H-M   'P 1'
#
loop_
_entity.id
_entity.type
_entity.pdbx_description
1 polymer ?
#
loop_
_entity_poly.entity_id
_entity_poly.type
_entity_poly.pdbx_seq_one_letter_code
_entity_poly.pdbx_strand_id
1 'polypeptide(L)'
;MEIRGDRRCLECGYEWSYFETNRIRCPDCGSMRSESTSSGQFDTQGSANSGIGFNELVSKTASFEETLSEAEESCRKFVSNYGFIDAGELQPPSPEYVMAAEVTEIANGLLTSRGDVDDEEREYVIDLLRGIESGEPPAPEERPSSLDSYHALAVARLVDEYSKEIRRYARMNETDVPSEIETARDKAKRTQATSGERHDAVDGLRDLREAYEEVTS
;
A
#
# COMPACT_ATOMS: atom_id res chain seq x y z
N MET A 1 -22.68 17.92 7.88
CA MET A 1 -21.70 16.94 7.38
C MET A 1 -22.47 16.09 6.38
N GLU A 2 -22.33 16.37 5.09
CA GLU A 2 -23.07 15.68 4.03
C GLU A 2 -22.33 14.40 3.68
N ILE A 3 -22.92 13.26 4.04
CA ILE A 3 -22.35 11.96 3.70
C ILE A 3 -22.83 11.63 2.28
N ARG A 4 -21.97 11.79 1.30
CA ARG A 4 -22.27 11.55 -0.12
C ARG A 4 -21.91 10.12 -0.47
N GLY A 5 -22.91 9.32 -0.79
CA GLY A 5 -22.78 7.93 -1.22
C GLY A 5 -23.52 7.66 -2.53
N ASP A 6 -23.46 8.63 -3.46
CA ASP A 6 -24.15 8.54 -4.74
C ASP A 6 -23.40 7.61 -5.70
N ARG A 7 -24.14 6.70 -6.33
CA ARG A 7 -23.65 5.70 -7.27
C ARG A 7 -24.35 5.80 -8.59
N ARG A 8 -23.64 5.48 -9.68
CA ARG A 8 -24.19 5.35 -11.02
C ARG A 8 -23.96 3.94 -11.56
N CYS A 9 -25.00 3.33 -12.07
CA CYS A 9 -24.90 2.02 -12.69
C CYS A 9 -24.17 2.09 -14.04
N LEU A 10 -23.16 1.25 -14.24
CA LEU A 10 -22.42 1.17 -15.50
C LEU A 10 -23.21 0.46 -16.62
N GLU A 11 -24.28 -0.28 -16.28
CA GLU A 11 -25.10 -1.01 -17.25
C GLU A 11 -26.29 -0.19 -17.76
N CYS A 12 -27.04 0.49 -16.87
CA CYS A 12 -28.25 1.22 -17.25
C CYS A 12 -28.16 2.74 -17.01
N GLY A 13 -27.08 3.24 -16.41
CA GLY A 13 -26.89 4.67 -16.13
C GLY A 13 -27.73 5.20 -14.96
N TYR A 14 -28.50 4.37 -14.26
CA TYR A 14 -29.31 4.79 -13.13
C TYR A 14 -28.44 5.26 -11.97
N GLU A 15 -28.81 6.40 -11.36
CA GLU A 15 -28.10 6.98 -10.22
C GLU A 15 -28.91 6.79 -8.94
N TRP A 16 -28.24 6.41 -7.84
CA TRP A 16 -28.86 6.24 -6.51
C TRP A 16 -27.89 6.55 -5.38
N SER A 17 -28.46 6.92 -4.24
CA SER A 17 -27.69 7.04 -3.00
C SER A 17 -27.70 5.70 -2.24
N TYR A 18 -26.51 5.18 -1.93
CA TYR A 18 -26.38 3.99 -1.09
C TYR A 18 -26.99 4.20 0.30
N PHE A 19 -26.83 5.40 0.87
CA PHE A 19 -27.33 5.70 2.20
C PHE A 19 -28.84 5.82 2.28
N GLU A 20 -29.49 6.25 1.19
CA GLU A 20 -30.96 6.34 1.14
C GLU A 20 -31.59 4.98 0.86
N THR A 21 -30.99 4.19 -0.02
CA THR A 21 -31.59 2.94 -0.49
C THR A 21 -31.07 1.72 0.26
N ASN A 22 -29.93 1.81 0.93
CA ASN A 22 -29.17 0.73 1.58
C ASN A 22 -28.94 -0.47 0.62
N ARG A 23 -28.80 -0.19 -0.67
CA ARG A 23 -28.65 -1.21 -1.74
C ARG A 23 -27.30 -1.05 -2.43
N ILE A 24 -26.55 -2.14 -2.48
CA ILE A 24 -25.29 -2.24 -3.23
C ILE A 24 -25.58 -2.45 -4.73
N ARG A 25 -26.68 -3.16 -5.05
CA ARG A 25 -27.12 -3.43 -6.42
C ARG A 25 -27.93 -2.26 -6.95
N CYS A 26 -27.81 -2.01 -8.27
CA CYS A 26 -28.63 -1.03 -8.95
C CYS A 26 -30.12 -1.30 -8.70
N PRO A 27 -30.89 -0.33 -8.20
CA PRO A 27 -32.33 -0.52 -7.94
C PRO A 27 -33.15 -0.77 -9.20
N ASP A 28 -32.66 -0.32 -10.36
CA ASP A 28 -33.38 -0.42 -11.64
C ASP A 28 -33.09 -1.74 -12.36
N CYS A 29 -31.82 -2.07 -12.66
CA CYS A 29 -31.48 -3.28 -13.44
C CYS A 29 -30.90 -4.43 -12.62
N GLY A 30 -30.65 -4.25 -11.30
CA GLY A 30 -30.11 -5.28 -10.43
C GLY A 30 -28.60 -5.52 -10.59
N SER A 31 -27.91 -4.80 -11.49
CA SER A 31 -26.47 -4.93 -11.72
C SER A 31 -25.68 -4.56 -10.47
N MET A 32 -24.56 -5.25 -10.25
CA MET A 32 -23.58 -4.90 -9.21
C MET A 32 -22.51 -3.93 -9.71
N ARG A 33 -22.46 -3.66 -11.03
CA ARG A 33 -21.47 -2.77 -11.63
C ARG A 33 -21.92 -1.31 -11.49
N SER A 34 -21.27 -0.58 -10.60
CA SER A 34 -21.58 0.83 -10.34
C SER A 34 -20.31 1.60 -9.98
N GLU A 35 -20.28 2.87 -10.37
CA GLU A 35 -19.26 3.83 -10.01
C GLU A 35 -19.79 4.85 -9.00
N SER A 36 -18.90 5.51 -8.23
CA SER A 36 -19.27 6.63 -7.35
C SER A 36 -19.39 7.90 -8.19
N THR A 37 -20.53 8.63 -8.10
CA THR A 37 -20.74 9.90 -8.82
C THR A 37 -20.35 11.13 -8.01
N SER A 38 -20.05 10.97 -6.72
CA SER A 38 -19.53 12.06 -5.91
C SER A 38 -18.07 12.32 -6.30
N SER A 39 -17.84 13.48 -6.92
CA SER A 39 -16.52 14.06 -7.21
C SER A 39 -15.82 14.52 -5.91
N GLY A 40 -15.71 13.66 -4.95
CA GLY A 40 -14.76 13.70 -3.88
C GLY A 40 -13.79 12.59 -4.22
N GLN A 41 -12.61 12.96 -4.65
CA GLN A 41 -11.50 12.10 -5.02
C GLN A 41 -11.26 10.98 -3.99
N PHE A 42 -12.01 9.88 -4.12
CA PHE A 42 -11.55 8.57 -3.75
C PHE A 42 -11.22 7.89 -5.08
N ASP A 43 -10.04 8.16 -5.60
CA ASP A 43 -9.46 7.34 -6.66
C ASP A 43 -9.27 5.94 -6.10
N THR A 44 -10.25 5.08 -6.35
CA THR A 44 -10.17 3.62 -6.19
C THR A 44 -9.55 3.00 -7.43
N GLN A 45 -8.63 3.71 -8.06
CA GLN A 45 -7.71 3.15 -9.02
C GLN A 45 -6.37 3.05 -8.32
N GLY A 46 -5.82 1.84 -8.25
CA GLY A 46 -4.43 1.59 -7.92
C GLY A 46 -3.49 2.17 -8.99
N SER A 47 -3.80 3.37 -9.44
CA SER A 47 -2.96 4.21 -10.26
C SER A 47 -2.41 5.28 -9.33
N ALA A 48 -1.13 5.21 -9.09
CA ALA A 48 -0.30 6.11 -8.31
C ALA A 48 -0.36 7.56 -8.81
N ASN A 49 -1.50 8.18 -8.66
CA ASN A 49 -1.55 9.61 -8.49
C ASN A 49 -1.81 9.86 -6.99
N SER A 50 -0.85 9.41 -6.17
CA SER A 50 -0.73 9.91 -4.81
C SER A 50 -0.59 11.42 -4.98
N GLY A 51 -1.61 12.20 -4.63
CA GLY A 51 -1.55 13.65 -4.65
C GLY A 51 -0.57 14.22 -3.60
N ILE A 52 0.49 13.49 -3.33
CA ILE A 52 1.57 13.80 -2.43
C ILE A 52 2.66 14.41 -3.31
N GLY A 53 2.70 15.74 -3.37
CA GLY A 53 3.79 16.45 -4.05
C GLY A 53 5.08 16.35 -3.25
N PHE A 54 5.73 15.19 -3.21
CA PHE A 54 6.99 15.02 -2.48
C PHE A 54 8.11 15.92 -2.98
N ASN A 55 8.16 16.20 -4.30
CA ASN A 55 9.10 17.17 -4.86
C ASN A 55 8.84 18.58 -4.31
N GLU A 56 7.59 18.93 -4.11
CA GLU A 56 7.21 20.20 -3.48
C GLU A 56 7.55 20.19 -1.99
N LEU A 57 7.35 19.08 -1.31
CA LEU A 57 7.70 18.89 0.09
C LEU A 57 9.21 19.06 0.32
N VAL A 58 10.05 18.33 -0.43
CA VAL A 58 11.52 18.43 -0.36
C VAL A 58 12.02 19.86 -0.63
N SER A 59 11.31 20.63 -1.45
CA SER A 59 11.69 22.00 -1.77
C SER A 59 11.21 23.05 -0.77
N LYS A 60 10.18 22.76 0.03
CA LYS A 60 9.54 23.72 0.96
C LYS A 60 10.03 23.63 2.39
N THR A 61 10.49 22.48 2.82
CA THR A 61 10.86 22.23 4.23
C THR A 61 12.22 22.78 4.57
N ALA A 62 12.33 23.33 5.77
CA ALA A 62 13.59 23.95 6.27
C ALA A 62 14.60 22.93 6.79
N SER A 63 14.16 21.68 7.17
CA SER A 63 15.00 20.63 7.65
C SER A 63 14.61 19.26 7.11
N PHE A 64 15.54 18.31 7.12
CA PHE A 64 15.29 16.94 6.72
C PHE A 64 14.28 16.24 7.66
N GLU A 65 14.35 16.52 8.97
CA GLU A 65 13.41 15.94 9.93
C GLU A 65 11.97 16.40 9.67
N GLU A 66 11.75 17.66 9.29
CA GLU A 66 10.43 18.16 8.90
C GLU A 66 9.93 17.44 7.64
N THR A 67 10.80 17.33 6.61
CA THR A 67 10.50 16.59 5.38
C THR A 67 10.10 15.14 5.69
N LEU A 68 10.90 14.46 6.52
CA LEU A 68 10.68 13.06 6.87
C LEU A 68 9.38 12.86 7.67
N SER A 69 9.06 13.79 8.57
CA SER A 69 7.83 13.74 9.38
C SER A 69 6.57 13.92 8.54
N GLU A 70 6.57 14.90 7.61
CA GLU A 70 5.44 15.13 6.70
C GLU A 70 5.30 13.98 5.69
N ALA A 71 6.42 13.45 5.20
CA ALA A 71 6.46 12.28 4.33
C ALA A 71 5.91 11.03 5.02
N GLU A 72 6.27 10.79 6.29
CA GLU A 72 5.74 9.67 7.08
C GLU A 72 4.21 9.74 7.20
N GLU A 73 3.67 10.90 7.58
CA GLU A 73 2.22 11.05 7.71
C GLU A 73 1.50 10.76 6.38
N SER A 74 2.05 11.24 5.28
CA SER A 74 1.50 11.07 3.94
C SER A 74 1.60 9.63 3.46
N CYS A 75 2.78 9.00 3.60
CA CYS A 75 3.01 7.60 3.25
C CYS A 75 2.15 6.65 4.10
N ARG A 76 2.04 6.89 5.40
CA ARG A 76 1.21 6.11 6.30
C ARG A 76 -0.28 6.18 5.92
N LYS A 77 -0.78 7.37 5.54
CA LYS A 77 -2.15 7.51 5.02
C LYS A 77 -2.34 6.75 3.72
N PHE A 78 -1.39 6.84 2.79
CA PHE A 78 -1.42 6.11 1.53
C PHE A 78 -1.47 4.60 1.77
N VAL A 79 -0.53 4.04 2.54
CA VAL A 79 -0.47 2.62 2.89
C VAL A 79 -1.76 2.14 3.58
N SER A 80 -2.31 2.93 4.51
CA SER A 80 -3.52 2.57 5.26
C SER A 80 -4.79 2.56 4.40
N ASN A 81 -4.81 3.35 3.33
CA ASN A 81 -5.96 3.46 2.42
C ASN A 81 -5.78 2.64 1.14
N TYR A 82 -4.63 1.99 0.96
CA TYR A 82 -4.34 1.19 -0.22
C TYR A 82 -5.26 -0.04 -0.30
N GLY A 83 -5.89 -0.23 -1.45
CA GLY A 83 -6.74 -1.37 -1.72
C GLY A 83 -6.06 -2.33 -2.71
N PHE A 84 -5.94 -3.59 -2.34
CA PHE A 84 -5.39 -4.64 -3.21
C PHE A 84 -6.46 -5.33 -4.07
N ILE A 85 -7.73 -4.99 -3.91
CA ILE A 85 -8.82 -5.53 -4.74
C ILE A 85 -9.44 -4.36 -5.51
N ASP A 86 -9.32 -4.41 -6.84
CA ASP A 86 -9.93 -3.44 -7.75
C ASP A 86 -10.94 -4.13 -8.67
N ALA A 87 -12.13 -3.56 -8.79
CA ALA A 87 -13.24 -4.10 -9.58
C ALA A 87 -13.56 -5.60 -9.32
N GLY A 88 -13.19 -6.12 -8.16
CA GLY A 88 -13.36 -7.52 -7.78
C GLY A 88 -12.17 -8.42 -8.12
N GLU A 89 -11.12 -7.88 -8.69
CA GLU A 89 -9.88 -8.60 -9.01
C GLU A 89 -8.78 -8.23 -8.02
N LEU A 90 -8.03 -9.25 -7.58
CA LEU A 90 -6.86 -9.05 -6.73
C LEU A 90 -5.71 -8.47 -7.56
N GLN A 91 -5.15 -7.35 -7.10
CA GLN A 91 -4.04 -6.67 -7.74
C GLN A 91 -2.73 -6.96 -6.99
N PRO A 92 -1.60 -7.14 -7.69
CA PRO A 92 -0.31 -7.24 -7.03
C PRO A 92 0.05 -5.92 -6.33
N PRO A 93 0.87 -5.97 -5.26
CA PRO A 93 1.38 -4.76 -4.63
C PRO A 93 2.14 -3.88 -5.63
N SER A 94 1.82 -2.59 -5.66
CA SER A 94 2.54 -1.65 -6.52
C SER A 94 3.91 -1.26 -5.93
N PRO A 95 4.88 -0.86 -6.77
CA PRO A 95 6.16 -0.35 -6.28
C PRO A 95 6.01 0.84 -5.32
N GLU A 96 5.06 1.73 -5.60
CA GLU A 96 4.76 2.90 -4.78
C GLU A 96 4.31 2.52 -3.36
N TYR A 97 3.51 1.45 -3.26
CA TYR A 97 3.11 0.93 -1.94
C TYR A 97 4.32 0.46 -1.12
N VAL A 98 5.23 -0.28 -1.76
CA VAL A 98 6.43 -0.80 -1.09
C VAL A 98 7.32 0.35 -0.62
N MET A 99 7.57 1.34 -1.49
CA MET A 99 8.36 2.53 -1.16
C MET A 99 7.72 3.36 -0.05
N ALA A 100 6.42 3.58 -0.09
CA ALA A 100 5.71 4.32 0.96
C ALA A 100 5.75 3.58 2.31
N ALA A 101 5.63 2.26 2.30
CA ALA A 101 5.81 1.45 3.51
C ALA A 101 7.24 1.54 4.04
N GLU A 102 8.26 1.52 3.17
CA GLU A 102 9.67 1.66 3.54
C GLU A 102 9.95 3.05 4.15
N VAL A 103 9.48 4.13 3.52
CA VAL A 103 9.58 5.49 4.08
C VAL A 103 8.96 5.56 5.48
N THR A 104 7.80 4.94 5.67
CA THR A 104 7.13 4.92 6.99
C THR A 104 8.00 4.23 8.06
N GLU A 105 8.62 3.08 7.74
CA GLU A 105 9.48 2.37 8.70
C GLU A 105 10.80 3.13 8.96
N ILE A 106 11.42 3.69 7.91
CA ILE A 106 12.63 4.52 8.06
C ILE A 106 12.33 5.73 8.94
N ALA A 107 11.25 6.45 8.67
CA ALA A 107 10.86 7.64 9.44
C ALA A 107 10.61 7.30 10.91
N ASN A 108 9.87 6.23 11.19
CA ASN A 108 9.66 5.76 12.56
C ASN A 108 10.97 5.45 13.29
N GLY A 109 11.94 4.87 12.60
CA GLY A 109 13.26 4.57 13.16
C GLY A 109 14.10 5.82 13.37
N LEU A 110 14.30 6.62 12.34
CA LEU A 110 15.17 7.79 12.37
C LEU A 110 14.65 8.91 13.26
N LEU A 111 13.34 9.22 13.25
CA LEU A 111 12.74 10.26 14.09
C LEU A 111 12.72 9.89 15.58
N THR A 112 12.80 8.59 15.92
CA THR A 112 12.90 8.13 17.31
C THR A 112 14.33 7.94 17.77
N SER A 113 15.28 7.73 16.86
CA SER A 113 16.71 7.65 17.16
C SER A 113 17.25 9.04 17.45
N ARG A 114 18.08 9.16 18.49
CA ARG A 114 18.80 10.42 18.80
C ARG A 114 20.11 10.56 18.02
N GLY A 115 20.31 9.79 16.96
CA GLY A 115 21.49 9.83 16.10
C GLY A 115 21.33 10.83 14.95
N ASP A 116 22.45 11.37 14.49
CA ASP A 116 22.46 12.16 13.26
C ASP A 116 22.24 11.22 12.07
N VAL A 117 21.36 11.61 11.16
CA VAL A 117 21.13 10.94 9.87
C VAL A 117 22.26 11.31 8.94
N ASP A 118 22.95 10.33 8.36
CA ASP A 118 24.04 10.62 7.43
C ASP A 118 23.54 11.04 6.03
N ASP A 119 24.46 11.51 5.19
CA ASP A 119 24.10 12.04 3.88
C ASP A 119 23.60 10.95 2.91
N GLU A 120 24.12 9.71 3.02
CA GLU A 120 23.70 8.57 2.19
C GLU A 120 22.26 8.14 2.54
N GLU A 121 21.93 8.10 3.83
CA GLU A 121 20.57 7.82 4.30
C GLU A 121 19.56 8.88 3.83
N ARG A 122 19.97 10.17 3.90
CA ARG A 122 19.13 11.29 3.40
C ARG A 122 18.88 11.20 1.91
N GLU A 123 19.93 10.95 1.12
CA GLU A 123 19.83 10.84 -0.34
C GLU A 123 18.91 9.69 -0.72
N TYR A 124 19.09 8.52 -0.10
CA TYR A 124 18.23 7.36 -0.35
C TYR A 124 16.75 7.62 -0.02
N VAL A 125 16.46 8.28 1.11
CA VAL A 125 15.05 8.64 1.46
C VAL A 125 14.46 9.59 0.43
N ILE A 126 15.23 10.59 -0.04
CA ILE A 126 14.78 11.52 -1.08
C ILE A 126 14.50 10.78 -2.39
N ASP A 127 15.32 9.80 -2.74
CA ASP A 127 15.12 8.99 -3.94
C ASP A 127 13.92 8.04 -3.82
N LEU A 128 13.65 7.48 -2.63
CA LEU A 128 12.39 6.78 -2.37
C LEU A 128 11.16 7.70 -2.58
N LEU A 129 11.21 8.93 -2.05
CA LEU A 129 10.11 9.88 -2.20
C LEU A 129 9.86 10.27 -3.68
N ARG A 130 10.94 10.46 -4.45
CA ARG A 130 10.85 10.67 -5.90
C ARG A 130 10.32 9.44 -6.62
N GLY A 131 10.77 8.26 -6.19
CA GLY A 131 10.31 6.98 -6.72
C GLY A 131 8.81 6.75 -6.53
N ILE A 132 8.24 7.17 -5.41
CA ILE A 132 6.78 7.09 -5.18
C ILE A 132 6.01 7.93 -6.21
N GLU A 133 6.53 9.09 -6.63
CA GLU A 133 5.88 9.93 -7.64
C GLU A 133 6.05 9.39 -9.06
N SER A 134 7.20 8.78 -9.37
CA SER A 134 7.50 8.25 -10.71
C SER A 134 7.06 6.81 -10.93
N GLY A 135 6.81 6.05 -9.87
CA GLY A 135 6.60 4.59 -9.91
C GLY A 135 7.89 3.78 -10.07
N GLU A 136 9.07 4.43 -10.01
CA GLU A 136 10.38 3.81 -10.23
C GLU A 136 11.17 3.76 -8.91
N PRO A 137 11.33 2.57 -8.29
CA PRO A 137 12.11 2.45 -7.05
C PRO A 137 13.61 2.67 -7.32
N PRO A 138 14.36 3.21 -6.34
CA PRO A 138 15.81 3.24 -6.41
C PRO A 138 16.38 1.82 -6.52
N ALA A 139 17.58 1.69 -7.10
CA ALA A 139 18.21 0.39 -7.25
C ALA A 139 18.54 -0.23 -5.87
N PRO A 140 18.38 -1.56 -5.71
CA PRO A 140 18.61 -2.21 -4.40
C PRO A 140 20.02 -1.98 -3.82
N GLU A 141 21.02 -1.79 -4.66
CA GLU A 141 22.40 -1.49 -4.30
C GLU A 141 22.63 -0.05 -3.79
N GLU A 142 21.69 0.86 -4.06
CA GLU A 142 21.74 2.25 -3.59
C GLU A 142 21.27 2.38 -2.13
N ARG A 143 20.65 1.33 -1.58
CA ARG A 143 20.19 1.35 -0.20
C ARG A 143 21.38 1.24 0.77
N PRO A 144 21.55 2.20 1.69
CA PRO A 144 22.51 2.08 2.78
C PRO A 144 22.21 0.85 3.66
N SER A 145 23.25 0.12 4.06
CA SER A 145 23.08 -1.08 4.89
C SER A 145 22.45 -0.81 6.25
N SER A 146 22.58 0.40 6.78
CA SER A 146 21.89 0.87 7.99
C SER A 146 20.36 0.86 7.87
N LEU A 147 19.84 0.98 6.65
CA LEU A 147 18.41 1.00 6.35
C LEU A 147 17.84 -0.38 5.95
N ASP A 148 18.67 -1.40 5.79
CA ASP A 148 18.23 -2.76 5.40
C ASP A 148 17.16 -3.35 6.33
N SER A 149 17.26 -3.08 7.63
CA SER A 149 16.28 -3.56 8.61
C SER A 149 14.90 -2.91 8.44
N TYR A 150 14.85 -1.63 8.09
CA TYR A 150 13.59 -0.91 7.85
C TYR A 150 12.91 -1.40 6.57
N HIS A 151 13.69 -1.65 5.52
CA HIS A 151 13.18 -2.28 4.30
C HIS A 151 12.59 -3.66 4.61
N ALA A 152 13.30 -4.51 5.36
CA ALA A 152 12.81 -5.82 5.73
C ALA A 152 11.50 -5.75 6.55
N LEU A 153 11.37 -4.76 7.44
CA LEU A 153 10.13 -4.52 8.21
C LEU A 153 8.98 -4.06 7.30
N ALA A 154 9.25 -3.18 6.34
CA ALA A 154 8.24 -2.75 5.35
C ALA A 154 7.74 -3.93 4.52
N VAL A 155 8.65 -4.78 4.03
CA VAL A 155 8.32 -6.00 3.30
C VAL A 155 7.51 -6.97 4.17
N ALA A 156 7.89 -7.18 5.43
CA ALA A 156 7.16 -8.06 6.34
C ALA A 156 5.73 -7.55 6.62
N ARG A 157 5.56 -6.23 6.73
CA ARG A 157 4.24 -5.61 6.86
C ARG A 157 3.40 -5.83 5.59
N LEU A 158 3.99 -5.61 4.41
CA LEU A 158 3.33 -5.91 3.13
C LEU A 158 2.86 -7.35 3.08
N VAL A 159 3.72 -8.32 3.43
CA VAL A 159 3.37 -9.74 3.44
C VAL A 159 2.16 -10.02 4.36
N ASP A 160 2.12 -9.44 5.56
CA ASP A 160 0.98 -9.64 6.47
C ASP A 160 -0.31 -9.02 5.93
N GLU A 161 -0.26 -7.79 5.41
CA GLU A 161 -1.45 -7.11 4.86
C GLU A 161 -1.95 -7.80 3.59
N TYR A 162 -1.07 -8.10 2.64
CA TYR A 162 -1.48 -8.73 1.39
C TYR A 162 -1.98 -10.16 1.59
N SER A 163 -1.43 -10.90 2.56
CA SER A 163 -1.95 -12.21 2.94
C SER A 163 -3.41 -12.17 3.41
N LYS A 164 -3.81 -11.07 4.06
CA LYS A 164 -5.22 -10.87 4.47
C LYS A 164 -6.12 -10.68 3.25
N GLU A 165 -5.63 -9.93 2.27
CA GLU A 165 -6.39 -9.66 1.04
C GLU A 165 -6.49 -10.90 0.13
N ILE A 166 -5.44 -11.69 -0.01
CA ILE A 166 -5.51 -12.99 -0.71
C ILE A 166 -6.57 -13.90 -0.07
N ARG A 167 -6.58 -14.02 1.26
CA ARG A 167 -7.60 -14.80 1.97
C ARG A 167 -9.02 -14.24 1.78
N ARG A 168 -9.15 -12.93 1.73
CA ARG A 168 -10.43 -12.26 1.46
C ARG A 168 -10.89 -12.55 0.05
N TYR A 169 -10.00 -12.45 -0.94
CA TYR A 169 -10.26 -12.74 -2.34
C TYR A 169 -10.65 -14.19 -2.56
N ALA A 170 -9.89 -15.15 -2.00
CA ALA A 170 -10.20 -16.58 -2.08
C ALA A 170 -11.60 -16.89 -1.54
N ARG A 171 -11.97 -16.31 -0.38
CA ARG A 171 -13.32 -16.48 0.18
C ARG A 171 -14.43 -15.88 -0.68
N MET A 172 -14.17 -14.74 -1.35
CA MET A 172 -15.15 -14.10 -2.24
C MET A 172 -15.39 -14.92 -3.50
N ASN A 173 -14.38 -15.65 -3.97
CA ASN A 173 -14.43 -16.45 -5.18
C ASN A 173 -14.65 -17.96 -4.92
N GLU A 174 -14.89 -18.34 -3.65
CA GLU A 174 -15.10 -19.74 -3.23
C GLU A 174 -13.93 -20.67 -3.62
N THR A 175 -12.69 -20.10 -3.62
CA THR A 175 -11.46 -20.86 -3.87
C THR A 175 -10.75 -21.20 -2.56
N ASP A 176 -9.91 -22.22 -2.58
CA ASP A 176 -9.09 -22.60 -1.43
C ASP A 176 -8.03 -21.53 -1.13
N VAL A 177 -7.71 -21.35 0.14
CA VAL A 177 -6.62 -20.46 0.56
C VAL A 177 -5.30 -21.23 0.45
N PRO A 178 -4.33 -20.75 -0.36
CA PRO A 178 -3.05 -21.42 -0.52
C PRO A 178 -2.30 -21.59 0.81
N SER A 179 -1.62 -22.72 0.98
CA SER A 179 -0.83 -23.04 2.18
C SER A 179 0.37 -22.11 2.36
N GLU A 180 0.90 -21.59 1.27
CA GLU A 180 2.02 -20.63 1.17
C GLU A 180 1.76 -19.36 1.97
N ILE A 181 0.49 -18.96 2.09
CA ILE A 181 0.05 -17.81 2.89
C ILE A 181 0.45 -17.94 4.36
N GLU A 182 0.28 -19.12 4.96
CA GLU A 182 0.67 -19.33 6.36
C GLU A 182 2.19 -19.27 6.51
N THR A 183 2.91 -19.88 5.57
CA THR A 183 4.38 -19.86 5.55
C THR A 183 4.91 -18.43 5.38
N ALA A 184 4.36 -17.66 4.45
CA ALA A 184 4.71 -16.25 4.24
C ALA A 184 4.48 -15.41 5.50
N ARG A 185 3.32 -15.57 6.14
CA ARG A 185 3.00 -14.85 7.38
C ARG A 185 3.89 -15.22 8.56
N ASP A 186 4.28 -16.46 8.69
CA ASP A 186 5.19 -16.87 9.75
C ASP A 186 6.60 -16.31 9.54
N LYS A 187 7.06 -16.19 8.30
CA LYS A 187 8.30 -15.48 7.95
C LYS A 187 8.19 -13.98 8.28
N ALA A 188 7.09 -13.34 7.90
CA ALA A 188 6.84 -11.92 8.21
C ALA A 188 6.85 -11.66 9.73
N LYS A 189 6.20 -12.50 10.53
CA LYS A 189 6.22 -12.40 12.00
C LYS A 189 7.63 -12.55 12.58
N ARG A 190 8.44 -13.48 12.04
CA ARG A 190 9.85 -13.64 12.47
C ARG A 190 10.65 -12.39 12.16
N THR A 191 10.53 -11.84 10.95
CA THR A 191 11.19 -10.58 10.57
C THR A 191 10.83 -9.44 11.52
N GLN A 192 9.55 -9.29 11.87
CA GLN A 192 9.08 -8.28 12.82
C GLN A 192 9.64 -8.52 14.24
N ALA A 193 9.73 -9.77 14.69
CA ALA A 193 10.24 -10.14 16.00
C ALA A 193 11.76 -9.96 16.14
N THR A 194 12.51 -10.07 15.03
CA THR A 194 13.97 -9.94 14.98
C THR A 194 14.44 -8.54 14.58
N SER A 195 13.51 -7.59 14.53
CA SER A 195 13.79 -6.19 14.13
C SER A 195 14.36 -6.07 12.71
N GLY A 196 13.90 -6.91 11.79
CA GLY A 196 14.17 -6.74 10.37
C GLY A 196 15.27 -7.61 9.79
N GLU A 197 15.38 -8.88 10.22
CA GLU A 197 16.26 -9.82 9.50
C GLU A 197 15.78 -10.01 8.04
N ARG A 198 16.64 -9.62 7.09
CA ARG A 198 16.32 -9.50 5.66
C ARG A 198 15.91 -10.81 5.01
N HIS A 199 16.46 -11.94 5.45
CA HIS A 199 16.31 -13.22 4.75
C HIS A 199 14.87 -13.74 4.76
N ASP A 200 14.23 -13.71 5.93
CA ASP A 200 12.84 -14.14 6.10
C ASP A 200 11.84 -13.25 5.33
N ALA A 201 12.12 -11.94 5.20
CA ALA A 201 11.26 -11.01 4.48
C ALA A 201 11.21 -11.33 2.96
N VAL A 202 12.38 -11.54 2.34
CA VAL A 202 12.50 -11.86 0.92
C VAL A 202 11.85 -13.21 0.59
N ASP A 203 12.07 -14.21 1.45
CA ASP A 203 11.45 -15.52 1.29
C ASP A 203 9.92 -15.45 1.47
N GLY A 204 9.43 -14.59 2.36
CA GLY A 204 8.00 -14.34 2.51
C GLY A 204 7.34 -13.73 1.27
N LEU A 205 8.04 -12.82 0.57
CA LEU A 205 7.55 -12.27 -0.70
C LEU A 205 7.43 -13.33 -1.80
N ARG A 206 8.38 -14.27 -1.87
CA ARG A 206 8.32 -15.35 -2.85
C ARG A 206 7.10 -16.25 -2.61
N ASP A 207 6.88 -16.69 -1.37
CA ASP A 207 5.72 -17.50 -1.02
C ASP A 207 4.40 -16.77 -1.32
N LEU A 208 4.38 -15.45 -1.08
CA LEU A 208 3.21 -14.62 -1.35
C LEU A 208 2.90 -14.52 -2.85
N ARG A 209 3.93 -14.46 -3.68
CA ARG A 209 3.78 -14.45 -5.14
C ARG A 209 3.21 -15.77 -5.65
N GLU A 210 3.70 -16.90 -5.15
CA GLU A 210 3.18 -18.23 -5.48
C GLU A 210 1.70 -18.34 -5.10
N ALA A 211 1.33 -17.89 -3.90
CA ALA A 211 -0.07 -17.86 -3.45
C ALA A 211 -0.97 -16.95 -4.30
N TYR A 212 -0.45 -15.81 -4.77
CA TYR A 212 -1.19 -14.92 -5.69
C TYR A 212 -1.48 -15.61 -7.03
N GLU A 213 -0.47 -16.23 -7.63
CA GLU A 213 -0.60 -16.94 -8.91
C GLU A 213 -1.62 -18.10 -8.80
N GLU A 214 -1.67 -18.79 -7.66
CA GLU A 214 -2.63 -19.89 -7.41
C GLU A 214 -4.08 -19.41 -7.32
N VAL A 215 -4.36 -18.32 -6.60
CA VAL A 215 -5.74 -17.84 -6.41
C VAL A 215 -6.31 -17.07 -7.60
N THR A 216 -5.44 -16.62 -8.52
CA THR A 216 -5.84 -15.85 -9.71
C THR A 216 -5.84 -16.68 -11.00
N SER A 217 -5.48 -17.98 -10.93
CA SER A 217 -5.50 -18.94 -12.06
C SER A 217 -6.87 -19.56 -12.24
#